data_d70208cfc5f757d3359abca0fb504fce
#
_entry.id   d70208cfc5f757d3359abca0fb504fce
#
_cell.length_a   1.000
_cell.length_b   1.000
_cell.length_c   1.000
_cell.angle_alpha   90.00
_cell.angle_beta   90.00
_cell.angle_gamma   90.00
#
_symmetry.space_group_name_H-M   'P 1'
#
loop_
_entity.id
_entity.type
_entity.pdbx_description
1 polymer ?
#
loop_
_entity_poly.entity_id
_entity_poly.type
_entity_poly.pdbx_seq_one_letter_code
_entity_poly.pdbx_strand_id
1 'polypeptide(L)'
;MTRRAYLIGGSYLKKLDGVRADIDAWKEFLQSSVGGSWDEGEIVDLSGWSCASIKGEVAWGRLFDYTLLCFAGHGRATLDSDGYSTTIIKINDKEEVAEYDLNPKSPRCTMLFDCCRRLPTDAALESFAIKEGASKVRYNTREIFDRAMLGCEKGLVRIYGTELDHGAADERSFTRMMIKYSKAAVESCEDGVLRLPDAVRGARNLLDEQQTPVYRGGRRLGHFPFAIKPELGTKEILS
;
A
#
# COMPACT_ATOMS: atom_id res chain seq x y z
N MET A 1 -0.95 19.35 5.50
CA MET A 1 0.08 18.59 4.74
C MET A 1 -0.44 18.34 3.34
N THR A 2 0.40 18.47 2.30
CA THR A 2 0.07 18.01 0.94
C THR A 2 0.43 16.54 0.78
N ARG A 3 -0.47 15.74 0.17
CA ARG A 3 -0.27 14.30 0.06
C ARG A 3 -0.80 13.75 -1.26
N ARG A 4 -0.23 12.64 -1.74
CA ARG A 4 -0.60 11.98 -2.98
C ARG A 4 -0.49 10.46 -2.82
N ALA A 5 -1.53 9.73 -3.22
CA ALA A 5 -1.52 8.28 -3.34
C ALA A 5 -1.51 7.88 -4.81
N TYR A 6 -0.57 7.02 -5.18
CA TYR A 6 -0.46 6.38 -6.49
C TYR A 6 -0.83 4.91 -6.33
N LEU A 7 -1.91 4.48 -6.98
CA LEU A 7 -2.37 3.11 -6.97
C LEU A 7 -2.11 2.49 -8.34
N ILE A 8 -1.39 1.39 -8.40
CA ILE A 8 -0.96 0.73 -9.64
C ILE A 8 -1.43 -0.72 -9.61
N GLY A 9 -2.48 -1.05 -10.35
CA GLY A 9 -2.88 -2.42 -10.63
C GLY A 9 -2.24 -2.91 -11.91
N GLY A 10 -1.52 -4.03 -11.85
CA GLY A 10 -0.99 -4.65 -13.06
C GLY A 10 -2.12 -5.05 -14.02
N SER A 11 -1.96 -4.71 -15.30
CA SER A 11 -2.94 -4.96 -16.37
C SER A 11 -2.45 -6.09 -17.26
N TYR A 12 -3.19 -7.21 -17.31
CA TYR A 12 -2.81 -8.42 -18.05
C TYR A 12 -3.91 -8.85 -19.00
N LEU A 13 -3.57 -9.60 -20.05
CA LEU A 13 -4.54 -10.20 -20.96
C LEU A 13 -5.50 -11.14 -20.22
N LYS A 14 -4.99 -11.90 -19.25
CA LYS A 14 -5.80 -12.66 -18.29
C LYS A 14 -6.09 -11.77 -17.10
N LYS A 15 -7.34 -11.35 -16.91
CA LYS A 15 -7.76 -10.53 -15.76
C LYS A 15 -7.42 -11.22 -14.45
N LEU A 16 -6.83 -10.46 -13.53
CA LEU A 16 -6.64 -10.84 -12.14
C LEU A 16 -7.68 -10.07 -11.30
N ASP A 17 -8.76 -10.75 -10.94
CA ASP A 17 -9.85 -10.12 -10.15
C ASP A 17 -9.37 -9.62 -8.79
N GLY A 18 -8.37 -10.31 -8.19
CA GLY A 18 -7.72 -9.90 -6.95
C GLY A 18 -7.03 -8.54 -7.04
N VAL A 19 -6.35 -8.25 -8.16
CA VAL A 19 -5.67 -6.95 -8.37
C VAL A 19 -6.67 -5.80 -8.34
N ARG A 20 -7.81 -5.94 -9.03
CA ARG A 20 -8.84 -4.90 -9.02
C ARG A 20 -9.44 -4.71 -7.62
N ALA A 21 -9.71 -5.81 -6.92
CA ALA A 21 -10.21 -5.77 -5.55
C ALA A 21 -9.23 -5.08 -4.59
N ASP A 22 -7.92 -5.27 -4.77
CA ASP A 22 -6.90 -4.59 -3.96
C ASP A 22 -6.85 -3.09 -4.21
N ILE A 23 -6.94 -2.66 -5.48
CA ILE A 23 -6.99 -1.23 -5.82
C ILE A 23 -8.24 -0.56 -5.27
N ASP A 24 -9.39 -1.21 -5.39
CA ASP A 24 -10.66 -0.70 -4.85
C ASP A 24 -10.64 -0.66 -3.30
N ALA A 25 -10.06 -1.68 -2.65
CA ALA A 25 -9.86 -1.69 -1.20
C ALA A 25 -8.96 -0.54 -0.73
N TRP A 26 -7.89 -0.22 -1.46
CA TRP A 26 -7.06 0.96 -1.17
C TRP A 26 -7.84 2.26 -1.27
N LYS A 27 -8.62 2.47 -2.34
CA LYS A 27 -9.43 3.69 -2.53
C LYS A 27 -10.40 3.86 -1.37
N GLU A 28 -11.17 2.82 -1.06
CA GLU A 28 -12.13 2.83 0.04
C GLU A 28 -11.45 3.10 1.38
N PHE A 29 -10.34 2.40 1.66
CA PHE A 29 -9.62 2.57 2.91
C PHE A 29 -9.08 4.00 3.08
N LEU A 30 -8.39 4.53 2.10
CA LEU A 30 -7.79 5.88 2.16
C LEU A 30 -8.87 6.96 2.36
N GLN A 31 -10.00 6.85 1.67
CA GLN A 31 -11.11 7.80 1.81
C GLN A 31 -11.88 7.64 3.12
N SER A 32 -11.75 6.50 3.79
CA SER A 32 -12.42 6.25 5.06
C SER A 32 -11.82 7.07 6.21
N SER A 33 -12.60 7.22 7.29
CA SER A 33 -12.12 7.83 8.54
C SER A 33 -10.92 7.07 9.12
N VAL A 34 -10.88 5.75 8.98
CA VAL A 34 -9.77 4.92 9.47
C VAL A 34 -8.50 5.17 8.66
N GLY A 35 -8.59 5.31 7.35
CA GLY A 35 -7.45 5.52 6.45
C GLY A 35 -6.90 6.97 6.43
N GLY A 36 -7.49 7.89 7.18
CA GLY A 36 -7.02 9.27 7.28
C GLY A 36 -7.77 10.27 6.38
N SER A 37 -8.99 9.92 5.93
CA SER A 37 -9.90 10.82 5.20
C SER A 37 -9.24 11.55 4.03
N TRP A 38 -8.68 10.79 3.10
CA TRP A 38 -8.08 11.34 1.87
C TRP A 38 -9.18 11.86 0.93
N ASP A 39 -8.92 13.00 0.30
CA ASP A 39 -9.78 13.50 -0.76
C ASP A 39 -9.61 12.69 -2.04
N GLU A 40 -10.67 12.56 -2.83
CA GLU A 40 -10.64 11.82 -4.10
C GLU A 40 -9.53 12.33 -5.03
N GLY A 41 -9.33 13.65 -5.11
CA GLY A 41 -8.28 14.27 -5.93
C GLY A 41 -6.85 14.01 -5.46
N GLU A 42 -6.64 13.42 -4.28
CA GLU A 42 -5.33 13.02 -3.77
C GLU A 42 -4.95 11.59 -4.19
N ILE A 43 -5.90 10.80 -4.69
CA ILE A 43 -5.74 9.39 -5.04
C ILE A 43 -5.76 9.24 -6.56
N VAL A 44 -4.64 8.82 -7.14
CA VAL A 44 -4.50 8.61 -8.58
C VAL A 44 -4.41 7.11 -8.87
N ASP A 45 -5.40 6.59 -9.59
CA ASP A 45 -5.37 5.22 -10.13
C ASP A 45 -4.63 5.22 -11.47
N LEU A 46 -3.45 4.62 -11.47
CA LEU A 46 -2.56 4.48 -12.63
C LEU A 46 -2.70 3.10 -13.32
N SER A 47 -3.69 2.30 -12.91
CA SER A 47 -3.92 0.99 -13.51
C SER A 47 -4.22 1.12 -15.00
N GLY A 48 -3.55 0.30 -15.81
CA GLY A 48 -3.69 0.34 -17.27
C GLY A 48 -2.88 1.43 -17.99
N TRP A 49 -2.14 2.27 -17.26
CA TRP A 49 -1.22 3.23 -17.88
C TRP A 49 0.05 2.53 -18.37
N SER A 50 0.73 3.14 -19.37
CA SER A 50 2.06 2.67 -19.79
C SER A 50 3.11 2.93 -18.72
N CYS A 51 4.19 2.15 -18.71
CA CYS A 51 5.31 2.34 -17.79
C CYS A 51 5.88 3.76 -17.85
N ALA A 52 6.01 4.34 -19.04
CA ALA A 52 6.50 5.70 -19.23
C ALA A 52 5.55 6.75 -18.59
N SER A 53 4.25 6.61 -18.79
CA SER A 53 3.24 7.50 -18.20
C SER A 53 3.21 7.39 -16.68
N ILE A 54 3.31 6.17 -16.12
CA ILE A 54 3.38 5.94 -14.68
C ILE A 54 4.62 6.63 -14.08
N LYS A 55 5.81 6.43 -14.68
CA LYS A 55 7.05 7.10 -14.23
C LYS A 55 6.93 8.61 -14.27
N GLY A 56 6.33 9.17 -15.33
CA GLY A 56 6.08 10.60 -15.47
C GLY A 56 5.19 11.16 -14.36
N GLU A 57 4.07 10.49 -14.08
CA GLU A 57 3.14 10.90 -13.02
C GLU A 57 3.76 10.76 -11.62
N VAL A 58 4.40 9.65 -11.33
CA VAL A 58 5.05 9.39 -10.03
C VAL A 58 6.17 10.40 -9.74
N ALA A 59 6.86 10.91 -10.76
CA ALA A 59 7.89 11.92 -10.60
C ALA A 59 7.37 13.25 -10.01
N TRP A 60 6.07 13.55 -10.13
CA TRP A 60 5.43 14.69 -9.45
C TRP A 60 5.34 14.51 -7.95
N GLY A 61 5.52 13.29 -7.45
CA GLY A 61 5.50 12.96 -6.01
C GLY A 61 6.43 13.84 -5.17
N ARG A 62 7.56 14.29 -5.72
CA ARG A 62 8.51 15.21 -5.06
C ARG A 62 7.91 16.54 -4.59
N LEU A 63 6.74 16.92 -5.11
CA LEU A 63 6.06 18.16 -4.76
C LEU A 63 5.14 18.02 -3.54
N PHE A 64 4.94 16.82 -3.03
CA PHE A 64 4.06 16.54 -1.90
C PHE A 64 4.88 16.27 -0.63
N ASP A 65 4.33 16.62 0.52
CA ASP A 65 4.95 16.34 1.83
C ASP A 65 5.01 14.84 2.14
N TYR A 66 3.99 14.11 1.65
CA TYR A 66 3.88 12.65 1.79
C TYR A 66 3.34 12.01 0.52
N THR A 67 3.95 10.92 0.12
CA THR A 67 3.41 10.05 -0.93
C THR A 67 3.26 8.61 -0.46
N LEU A 68 2.16 8.00 -0.88
CA LEU A 68 1.90 6.57 -0.78
C LEU A 68 1.87 6.00 -2.20
N LEU A 69 2.70 5.01 -2.50
CA LEU A 69 2.63 4.24 -3.75
C LEU A 69 2.30 2.80 -3.40
N CYS A 70 1.23 2.28 -3.99
CA CYS A 70 0.80 0.89 -3.82
C CYS A 70 0.76 0.21 -5.20
N PHE A 71 1.39 -0.94 -5.29
CA PHE A 71 1.31 -1.83 -6.44
C PHE A 71 0.68 -3.16 -6.04
N ALA A 72 -0.26 -3.64 -6.85
CA ALA A 72 -0.82 -4.98 -6.76
C ALA A 72 -0.71 -5.68 -8.12
N GLY A 73 -0.19 -6.90 -8.16
CA GLY A 73 -0.04 -7.64 -9.41
C GLY A 73 1.11 -8.63 -9.44
N HIS A 74 1.57 -8.96 -10.64
CA HIS A 74 2.72 -9.84 -10.80
C HIS A 74 4.05 -9.12 -10.56
N GLY A 75 4.97 -9.84 -9.94
CA GLY A 75 6.34 -9.38 -9.75
C GLY A 75 7.30 -10.54 -9.59
N ARG A 76 8.56 -10.21 -9.61
CA ARG A 76 9.66 -11.13 -9.35
C ARG A 76 10.81 -10.39 -8.66
N ALA A 77 11.71 -11.10 -8.04
CA ALA A 77 12.94 -10.52 -7.54
C ALA A 77 14.10 -10.78 -8.51
N THR A 78 15.06 -9.88 -8.51
CA THR A 78 16.38 -10.06 -9.11
C THR A 78 17.44 -9.79 -8.07
N LEU A 79 18.58 -10.45 -8.16
CA LEU A 79 19.77 -10.15 -7.37
C LEU A 79 20.82 -9.51 -8.27
N ASP A 80 21.48 -8.46 -7.78
CA ASP A 80 22.66 -7.93 -8.44
C ASP A 80 23.93 -8.72 -8.06
N SER A 81 25.09 -8.33 -8.60
CA SER A 81 26.39 -8.96 -8.31
C SER A 81 26.79 -8.94 -6.84
N ASP A 82 26.27 -7.98 -6.08
CA ASP A 82 26.57 -7.76 -4.67
C ASP A 82 25.54 -8.42 -3.75
N GLY A 83 24.55 -9.14 -4.34
CA GLY A 83 23.49 -9.84 -3.61
C GLY A 83 22.34 -8.95 -3.14
N TYR A 84 22.26 -7.68 -3.57
CA TYR A 84 21.10 -6.83 -3.27
C TYR A 84 19.92 -7.23 -4.12
N SER A 85 18.77 -7.41 -3.46
CA SER A 85 17.53 -7.76 -4.15
C SER A 85 16.79 -6.52 -4.63
N THR A 86 16.36 -6.54 -5.90
CA THR A 86 15.45 -5.56 -6.50
C THR A 86 14.15 -6.26 -6.88
N THR A 87 13.01 -5.64 -6.58
CA THR A 87 11.72 -6.13 -7.04
C THR A 87 11.42 -5.53 -8.41
N ILE A 88 11.18 -6.40 -9.39
CA ILE A 88 10.72 -6.05 -10.72
C ILE A 88 9.21 -6.30 -10.74
N ILE A 89 8.43 -5.25 -10.98
CA ILE A 89 6.98 -5.35 -11.09
C ILE A 89 6.57 -5.35 -12.56
N LYS A 90 5.56 -6.16 -12.87
CA LYS A 90 5.02 -6.29 -14.21
C LYS A 90 3.81 -5.37 -14.34
N ILE A 91 3.94 -4.31 -15.13
CA ILE A 91 2.87 -3.32 -15.35
C ILE A 91 1.77 -3.91 -16.23
N ASN A 92 2.19 -4.61 -17.30
CA ASN A 92 1.31 -5.34 -18.22
C ASN A 92 2.08 -6.49 -18.86
N ASP A 93 1.47 -7.18 -19.84
CA ASP A 93 2.12 -8.32 -20.49
C ASP A 93 3.41 -8.00 -21.25
N LYS A 94 3.70 -6.71 -21.51
CA LYS A 94 4.85 -6.25 -22.32
C LYS A 94 5.84 -5.41 -21.54
N GLU A 95 5.43 -4.81 -20.39
CA GLU A 95 6.21 -3.80 -19.70
C GLU A 95 6.46 -4.23 -18.26
N GLU A 96 7.73 -4.14 -17.86
CA GLU A 96 8.19 -4.32 -16.49
C GLU A 96 8.97 -3.08 -16.04
N VAL A 97 9.03 -2.86 -14.73
CA VAL A 97 9.78 -1.75 -14.13
C VAL A 97 10.37 -2.16 -12.80
N ALA A 98 11.57 -1.68 -12.52
CA ALA A 98 12.19 -1.85 -11.22
C ALA A 98 11.55 -0.91 -10.18
N GLU A 99 11.36 -1.40 -8.96
CA GLU A 99 10.72 -0.64 -7.88
C GLU A 99 11.39 0.72 -7.60
N TYR A 100 12.71 0.81 -7.72
CA TYR A 100 13.44 2.06 -7.47
C TYR A 100 13.15 3.15 -8.51
N ASP A 101 12.77 2.78 -9.74
CA ASP A 101 12.38 3.72 -10.80
C ASP A 101 11.04 4.39 -10.53
N LEU A 102 10.24 3.83 -9.62
CA LEU A 102 8.94 4.36 -9.19
C LEU A 102 9.02 5.13 -7.86
N ASN A 103 10.20 5.47 -7.38
CA ASN A 103 10.33 6.25 -6.15
C ASN A 103 9.86 7.70 -6.37
N PRO A 104 8.78 8.16 -5.70
CA PRO A 104 8.24 9.52 -5.84
C PRO A 104 9.20 10.62 -5.35
N LYS A 105 10.20 10.26 -4.53
CA LYS A 105 11.19 11.19 -3.94
C LYS A 105 10.56 12.30 -3.08
N SER A 106 9.38 12.10 -2.54
CA SER A 106 8.79 12.99 -1.54
C SER A 106 9.58 12.94 -0.23
N PRO A 107 9.51 14.00 0.59
CA PRO A 107 10.18 14.00 1.90
C PRO A 107 9.83 12.82 2.79
N ARG A 108 8.56 12.37 2.76
CA ARG A 108 8.08 11.15 3.40
C ARG A 108 7.41 10.29 2.35
N CYS A 109 7.84 9.05 2.23
CA CYS A 109 7.35 8.15 1.19
C CYS A 109 7.13 6.75 1.75
N THR A 110 5.97 6.17 1.44
CA THR A 110 5.70 4.74 1.63
C THR A 110 5.50 4.11 0.26
N MET A 111 6.22 3.05 -0.04
CA MET A 111 6.03 2.22 -1.22
C MET A 111 5.65 0.81 -0.77
N LEU A 112 4.52 0.30 -1.24
CA LEU A 112 4.00 -1.01 -0.92
C LEU A 112 3.87 -1.84 -2.20
N PHE A 113 4.42 -3.04 -2.19
CA PHE A 113 4.43 -3.97 -3.32
C PHE A 113 3.77 -5.28 -2.90
N ASP A 114 2.51 -5.46 -3.30
CA ASP A 114 1.77 -6.71 -3.12
C ASP A 114 1.90 -7.55 -4.39
N CYS A 115 3.00 -8.28 -4.47
CA CYS A 115 3.34 -9.11 -5.61
C CYS A 115 4.29 -10.25 -5.21
N CYS A 116 4.35 -11.29 -6.03
CA CYS A 116 5.36 -12.34 -5.89
C CYS A 116 6.78 -11.75 -5.97
N ARG A 117 7.68 -12.30 -5.18
CA ARG A 117 9.12 -11.97 -5.21
C ARG A 117 9.97 -13.22 -5.46
N ARG A 118 9.38 -14.21 -6.18
CA ARG A 118 10.11 -15.42 -6.59
C ARG A 118 11.26 -15.06 -7.52
N LEU A 119 12.36 -15.76 -7.32
CA LEU A 119 13.39 -15.87 -8.34
C LEU A 119 12.79 -16.75 -9.47
N PRO A 120 13.17 -16.54 -10.76
CA PRO A 120 12.44 -17.13 -11.88
C PRO A 120 12.36 -18.67 -11.80
N THR A 121 11.19 -19.20 -11.54
CA THR A 121 10.80 -20.61 -11.72
C THR A 121 9.29 -20.63 -11.99
N ASP A 122 8.84 -21.53 -12.88
CA ASP A 122 7.47 -21.56 -13.40
C ASP A 122 6.42 -22.07 -12.39
N ALA A 123 5.34 -21.29 -12.14
CA ALA A 123 4.03 -21.81 -11.66
C ALA A 123 2.92 -20.73 -11.62
N ALA A 124 1.66 -21.13 -11.80
CA ALA A 124 0.44 -20.30 -11.96
C ALA A 124 -0.40 -20.21 -10.67
N LEU A 125 -1.26 -19.17 -10.53
CA LEU A 125 -2.13 -18.88 -9.37
C LEU A 125 -3.55 -18.41 -9.77
N GLU A 126 -4.56 -18.66 -8.92
CA GLU A 126 -5.99 -18.33 -9.09
C GLU A 126 -6.52 -17.41 -7.95
N SER A 127 -7.67 -16.69 -8.16
CA SER A 127 -8.18 -15.61 -7.26
C SER A 127 -9.66 -15.68 -6.87
N PHE A 128 -10.05 -15.05 -5.72
CA PHE A 128 -11.43 -14.85 -5.25
C PHE A 128 -11.66 -13.50 -4.52
N ALA A 129 -12.92 -12.99 -4.50
CA ALA A 129 -13.30 -11.67 -3.98
C ALA A 129 -14.27 -11.72 -2.79
N ILE A 130 -14.19 -10.73 -1.86
CA ILE A 130 -15.08 -10.58 -0.68
C ILE A 130 -15.61 -9.14 -0.61
N LYS A 131 -16.91 -8.95 -0.28
CA LYS A 131 -17.59 -7.64 -0.09
C LYS A 131 -17.89 -7.36 1.38
N GLU A 132 -17.73 -6.12 1.84
CA GLU A 132 -18.10 -5.63 3.17
C GLU A 132 -19.05 -4.41 3.08
N GLY A 133 -19.88 -4.21 4.12
CA GLY A 133 -20.95 -3.20 4.16
C GLY A 133 -20.56 -1.90 4.89
N ALA A 134 -21.23 -0.79 4.57
CA ALA A 134 -20.91 0.58 4.98
C ALA A 134 -21.68 1.09 6.21
N SER A 135 -21.03 1.91 7.05
CA SER A 135 -21.61 2.63 8.21
C SER A 135 -22.05 4.05 7.84
N LYS A 136 -23.13 4.54 8.48
CA LYS A 136 -23.77 5.84 8.16
C LYS A 136 -23.15 7.07 8.84
N VAL A 137 -22.18 6.92 9.73
CA VAL A 137 -21.49 8.04 10.41
C VAL A 137 -20.09 8.12 9.89
N ARG A 138 -19.71 9.31 9.40
CA ARG A 138 -18.35 9.58 8.93
C ARG A 138 -17.65 10.54 9.89
N TYR A 139 -16.38 10.27 10.15
CA TYR A 139 -15.47 11.17 10.88
C TYR A 139 -14.37 11.63 9.94
N ASN A 140 -13.97 12.89 10.03
CA ASN A 140 -12.83 13.40 9.30
C ASN A 140 -11.59 13.33 10.18
N THR A 141 -10.69 12.44 9.89
CA THR A 141 -9.45 12.20 10.64
C THR A 141 -8.22 12.79 9.97
N ARG A 142 -8.40 13.58 8.89
CA ARG A 142 -7.33 14.15 8.07
C ARG A 142 -6.27 14.88 8.90
N GLU A 143 -6.69 15.80 9.75
CA GLU A 143 -5.76 16.60 10.54
C GLU A 143 -4.92 15.77 11.51
N ILE A 144 -5.50 14.69 12.06
CA ILE A 144 -4.81 13.79 12.98
C ILE A 144 -3.77 12.98 12.22
N PHE A 145 -4.15 12.42 11.06
CA PHE A 145 -3.22 11.72 10.19
C PHE A 145 -2.06 12.63 9.76
N ASP A 146 -2.37 13.83 9.30
CA ASP A 146 -1.39 14.81 8.84
C ASP A 146 -0.41 15.22 9.95
N ARG A 147 -0.93 15.47 11.15
CA ARG A 147 -0.10 15.80 12.34
C ARG A 147 0.81 14.64 12.71
N ALA A 148 0.28 13.42 12.78
CA ALA A 148 1.06 12.23 13.08
C ALA A 148 2.16 12.00 12.04
N MET A 149 1.85 12.19 10.75
CA MET A 149 2.80 12.04 9.65
C MET A 149 3.90 13.10 9.70
N LEU A 150 3.55 14.37 9.91
CA LEU A 150 4.51 15.48 10.00
C LEU A 150 5.44 15.34 11.21
N GLY A 151 4.99 14.72 12.29
CA GLY A 151 5.80 14.40 13.47
C GLY A 151 6.85 13.31 13.23
N CYS A 152 6.78 12.58 12.11
CA CYS A 152 7.75 11.55 11.77
C CYS A 152 8.94 12.12 11.00
N GLU A 153 10.10 11.47 11.14
CA GLU A 153 11.30 11.79 10.35
C GLU A 153 11.03 11.56 8.84
N LYS A 154 11.69 12.41 8.02
CA LYS A 154 11.67 12.25 6.56
C LYS A 154 12.33 10.94 6.14
N GLY A 155 11.87 10.37 5.04
CA GLY A 155 12.52 9.23 4.40
C GLY A 155 11.54 8.26 3.74
N LEU A 156 12.11 7.18 3.22
CA LEU A 156 11.43 6.15 2.45
C LEU A 156 11.19 4.89 3.29
N VAL A 157 9.96 4.40 3.28
CA VAL A 157 9.56 3.09 3.78
C VAL A 157 9.18 2.21 2.60
N ARG A 158 9.73 0.99 2.55
CA ARG A 158 9.30 -0.03 1.60
C ARG A 158 8.65 -1.20 2.33
N ILE A 159 7.54 -1.66 1.79
CA ILE A 159 6.78 -2.81 2.31
C ILE A 159 6.58 -3.78 1.16
N TYR A 160 6.84 -5.04 1.40
CA TYR A 160 6.62 -6.12 0.45
C TYR A 160 5.63 -7.10 1.04
N GLY A 161 4.64 -7.50 0.27
CA GLY A 161 3.63 -8.47 0.68
C GLY A 161 4.19 -9.86 0.96
N THR A 162 5.43 -10.14 0.49
CA THR A 162 6.11 -11.41 0.73
C THR A 162 7.63 -11.24 0.83
N GLU A 163 8.30 -12.19 1.45
CA GLU A 163 9.77 -12.30 1.48
C GLU A 163 10.35 -12.60 0.09
N LEU A 164 11.68 -12.47 0.00
CA LEU A 164 12.44 -12.88 -1.17
C LEU A 164 12.25 -14.38 -1.40
N ASP A 165 12.07 -14.77 -2.66
CA ASP A 165 11.85 -16.15 -3.14
C ASP A 165 10.52 -16.80 -2.72
N HIS A 166 9.55 -15.96 -2.30
CA HIS A 166 8.20 -16.44 -1.96
C HIS A 166 7.14 -15.88 -2.90
N GLY A 167 6.02 -16.62 -3.02
CA GLY A 167 4.83 -16.20 -3.77
C GLY A 167 3.89 -15.36 -2.91
N ALA A 168 3.09 -14.53 -3.55
CA ALA A 168 1.94 -13.87 -2.94
C ALA A 168 0.66 -14.67 -3.28
N ALA A 169 -0.26 -14.78 -2.32
CA ALA A 169 -1.54 -15.44 -2.52
C ALA A 169 -2.60 -14.45 -2.99
N ASP A 170 -3.38 -14.79 -4.03
CA ASP A 170 -4.44 -13.91 -4.53
C ASP A 170 -5.67 -13.86 -3.61
N GLU A 171 -6.03 -14.98 -2.99
CA GLU A 171 -7.25 -15.07 -2.15
C GLU A 171 -7.14 -14.28 -0.85
N ARG A 172 -5.95 -14.25 -0.26
CA ARG A 172 -5.63 -13.50 0.96
C ARG A 172 -4.51 -12.51 0.66
N SER A 173 -4.79 -11.53 -0.21
CA SER A 173 -3.76 -10.55 -0.55
C SER A 173 -3.28 -9.83 0.70
N PHE A 174 -2.00 -9.55 0.76
CA PHE A 174 -1.40 -8.79 1.86
C PHE A 174 -2.11 -7.44 2.06
N THR A 175 -2.44 -6.76 0.97
CA THR A 175 -3.18 -5.50 0.96
C THR A 175 -4.47 -5.60 1.77
N ARG A 176 -5.35 -6.56 1.43
CA ARG A 176 -6.65 -6.69 2.10
C ARG A 176 -6.51 -7.14 3.56
N MET A 177 -5.56 -8.01 3.85
CA MET A 177 -5.29 -8.44 5.24
C MET A 177 -4.73 -7.30 6.08
N MET A 178 -3.85 -6.47 5.54
CA MET A 178 -3.31 -5.29 6.22
C MET A 178 -4.42 -4.27 6.54
N ILE A 179 -5.28 -3.97 5.57
CA ILE A 179 -6.44 -3.07 5.76
C ILE A 179 -7.40 -3.66 6.80
N LYS A 180 -7.77 -4.93 6.67
CA LYS A 180 -8.68 -5.62 7.60
C LYS A 180 -8.16 -5.59 9.04
N TYR A 181 -6.91 -5.98 9.23
CA TYR A 181 -6.28 -5.93 10.55
C TYR A 181 -6.30 -4.51 11.12
N SER A 182 -5.96 -3.52 10.32
CA SER A 182 -5.81 -2.14 10.77
C SER A 182 -7.12 -1.50 11.17
N LYS A 183 -8.22 -1.80 10.46
CA LYS A 183 -9.58 -1.37 10.84
C LYS A 183 -9.97 -1.87 12.24
N ALA A 184 -9.56 -3.08 12.62
CA ALA A 184 -9.86 -3.64 13.94
C ALA A 184 -8.86 -3.19 15.02
N ALA A 185 -7.56 -3.19 14.71
CA ALA A 185 -6.50 -2.98 15.69
C ALA A 185 -6.39 -1.53 16.15
N VAL A 186 -6.75 -0.55 15.31
CA VAL A 186 -6.66 0.88 15.63
C VAL A 186 -7.51 1.27 16.85
N GLU A 187 -8.60 0.54 17.11
CA GLU A 187 -9.46 0.76 18.28
C GLU A 187 -8.71 0.55 19.62
N SER A 188 -7.71 -0.30 19.62
CA SER A 188 -6.92 -0.63 20.80
C SER A 188 -5.63 0.20 20.95
N CYS A 189 -5.35 1.12 19.99
CA CYS A 189 -4.19 1.99 20.07
C CYS A 189 -4.42 3.10 21.10
N GLU A 190 -3.51 3.27 22.06
CA GLU A 190 -3.63 4.28 23.14
C GLU A 190 -3.70 5.71 22.60
N ASP A 191 -2.85 6.05 21.62
CA ASP A 191 -2.85 7.36 20.94
C ASP A 191 -3.82 7.43 19.76
N GLY A 192 -4.59 6.37 19.52
CA GLY A 192 -5.52 6.24 18.41
C GLY A 192 -4.87 6.21 17.03
N VAL A 193 -3.57 5.91 16.95
CA VAL A 193 -2.81 5.86 15.69
C VAL A 193 -2.10 4.52 15.55
N LEU A 194 -2.55 3.70 14.63
CA LEU A 194 -1.84 2.48 14.26
C LEU A 194 -0.70 2.83 13.29
N ARG A 195 0.50 2.36 13.61
CA ARG A 195 1.71 2.61 12.82
C ARG A 195 1.94 1.53 11.78
N LEU A 196 2.61 1.88 10.67
CA LEU A 196 2.93 0.94 9.57
C LEU A 196 3.58 -0.37 10.03
N PRO A 197 4.61 -0.40 10.91
CA PRO A 197 5.20 -1.67 11.34
C PRO A 197 4.22 -2.60 12.05
N ASP A 198 3.29 -2.03 12.83
CA ASP A 198 2.30 -2.82 13.57
C ASP A 198 1.20 -3.32 12.64
N ALA A 199 0.80 -2.51 11.66
CA ALA A 199 -0.13 -2.92 10.60
C ALA A 199 0.44 -4.10 9.79
N VAL A 200 1.72 -4.03 9.39
CA VAL A 200 2.41 -5.11 8.66
C VAL A 200 2.53 -6.37 9.52
N ARG A 201 2.95 -6.22 10.78
CA ARG A 201 3.07 -7.35 11.73
C ARG A 201 1.73 -8.03 11.97
N GLY A 202 0.66 -7.25 12.12
CA GLY A 202 -0.68 -7.79 12.34
C GLY A 202 -1.27 -8.45 11.10
N ALA A 203 -1.02 -7.90 9.91
CA ALA A 203 -1.42 -8.53 8.66
C ALA A 203 -0.81 -9.93 8.51
N ARG A 204 0.47 -10.10 8.90
CA ARG A 204 1.14 -11.40 8.86
C ARG A 204 0.36 -12.51 9.56
N ASN A 205 -0.29 -12.19 10.69
CA ASN A 205 -1.06 -13.17 11.45
C ASN A 205 -2.38 -13.60 10.76
N LEU A 206 -2.78 -12.89 9.71
CA LEU A 206 -3.97 -13.17 8.91
C LEU A 206 -3.64 -13.85 7.58
N LEU A 207 -2.35 -13.90 7.22
CA LEU A 207 -1.85 -14.53 5.99
C LEU A 207 -1.52 -16.01 6.24
N ASP A 208 -1.38 -16.74 5.14
CA ASP A 208 -0.91 -18.12 5.18
C ASP A 208 0.58 -18.19 5.57
N GLU A 209 1.02 -19.30 6.14
CA GLU A 209 2.40 -19.49 6.64
C GLU A 209 3.47 -19.26 5.55
N GLN A 210 3.12 -19.44 4.29
CA GLN A 210 4.01 -19.25 3.15
C GLN A 210 4.19 -17.78 2.72
N GLN A 211 3.37 -16.87 3.25
CA GLN A 211 3.43 -15.45 2.90
C GLN A 211 3.89 -14.61 4.10
N THR A 212 5.14 -14.18 4.07
CA THR A 212 5.74 -13.37 5.13
C THR A 212 5.99 -11.95 4.61
N PRO A 213 5.21 -10.94 5.02
CA PRO A 213 5.44 -9.56 4.62
C PRO A 213 6.70 -8.98 5.25
N VAL A 214 7.37 -8.09 4.51
CA VAL A 214 8.61 -7.45 4.91
C VAL A 214 8.45 -5.94 5.01
N TYR A 215 8.81 -5.37 6.16
CA TYR A 215 8.89 -3.93 6.38
C TYR A 215 10.34 -3.46 6.37
N ARG A 216 10.65 -2.49 5.52
CA ARG A 216 11.97 -1.84 5.40
C ARG A 216 11.84 -0.32 5.61
N GLY A 217 11.85 0.12 6.85
CA GLY A 217 11.71 1.53 7.22
C GLY A 217 12.96 2.15 7.84
N GLY A 218 13.99 1.35 8.07
CA GLY A 218 15.19 1.77 8.81
C GLY A 218 14.90 2.03 10.30
N ARG A 219 15.94 2.46 11.03
CA ARG A 219 15.77 2.95 12.42
C ARG A 219 15.32 4.40 12.36
N ARG A 220 14.12 4.70 12.89
CA ARG A 220 13.52 6.05 12.87
C ARG A 220 12.99 6.42 14.23
N LEU A 221 13.08 7.69 14.53
CA LEU A 221 12.30 8.30 15.61
C LEU A 221 10.87 8.51 15.08
N GLY A 222 9.95 7.66 15.52
CA GLY A 222 8.56 7.64 15.05
C GLY A 222 8.36 6.89 13.72
N HIS A 223 7.33 6.10 13.66
CA HIS A 223 6.91 5.37 12.46
C HIS A 223 5.70 6.03 11.82
N PHE A 224 5.62 6.00 10.50
CA PHE A 224 4.51 6.57 9.74
C PHE A 224 3.16 6.00 10.20
N PRO A 225 2.13 6.86 10.36
CA PRO A 225 0.76 6.41 10.64
C PRO A 225 0.23 5.61 9.46
N PHE A 226 -0.64 4.65 9.75
CA PHE A 226 -1.36 3.88 8.74
C PHE A 226 -2.86 3.98 8.92
N ALA A 227 -3.36 3.79 10.15
CA ALA A 227 -4.77 3.93 10.47
C ALA A 227 -4.98 4.86 11.66
N ILE A 228 -6.11 5.56 11.67
CA ILE A 228 -6.52 6.51 12.71
C ILE A 228 -7.85 6.04 13.31
N LYS A 229 -7.96 6.11 14.63
CA LYS A 229 -9.21 5.86 15.33
C LYS A 229 -10.26 6.91 14.95
N PRO A 230 -11.41 6.52 14.37
CA PRO A 230 -12.38 7.47 13.80
C PRO A 230 -12.86 8.54 14.80
N GLU A 231 -13.15 8.16 16.03
CA GLU A 231 -13.73 9.03 17.05
C GLU A 231 -12.82 10.19 17.46
N LEU A 232 -11.54 10.15 17.11
CA LEU A 232 -10.62 11.27 17.29
C LEU A 232 -10.84 12.39 16.28
N GLY A 233 -11.46 12.07 15.14
CA GLY A 233 -11.75 13.02 14.07
C GLY A 233 -12.96 13.90 14.34
N THR A 234 -13.12 14.92 13.50
CA THR A 234 -14.32 15.77 13.52
C THR A 234 -15.50 15.00 12.93
N LYS A 235 -16.63 14.98 13.67
CA LYS A 235 -17.85 14.32 13.23
C LYS A 235 -18.49 15.08 12.07
N GLU A 236 -18.70 14.41 10.94
CA GLU A 236 -19.42 14.94 9.78
C GLU A 236 -20.82 14.33 9.72
N ILE A 237 -21.83 15.20 9.57
CA ILE A 237 -23.21 14.77 9.35
C ILE A 237 -23.39 14.70 7.83
N LEU A 238 -23.56 13.48 7.31
CA LEU A 238 -23.90 13.30 5.89
C LEU A 238 -25.36 13.70 5.70
N SER A 239 -25.57 14.77 4.94
CA SER A 239 -26.90 15.28 4.53
C SER A 239 -27.48 14.44 3.41
#